data_45fb2220b7f1a1d51869c41adcdf7a11
#
_entry.id   45fb2220b7f1a1d51869c41adcdf7a11
#
_cell.length_a   1.000
_cell.length_b   1.000
_cell.length_c   1.000
_cell.angle_alpha   90.00
_cell.angle_beta   90.00
_cell.angle_gamma   90.00
#
_symmetry.space_group_name_H-M   'P 1'
#
loop_
_entity.id
_entity.type
_entity.pdbx_description
1 polymer ?
#
loop_
_entity_poly.entity_id
_entity_poly.type
_entity_poly.pdbx_seq_one_letter_code
_entity_poly.pdbx_strand_id
1 'polypeptide(L)'
;MDIRIWSKQLAPLSSVVGHHALPHNYFYRLMKITVVKVGGAVVEDPAQLTALLEGFKQIDGAKILVHGGGRRATKVAAALGIESKMVGGRRITDAQMLEVVTMVYGGLVNKNIVAQLQSLGIDAIGLTGADMDVIRSHKRPLKDGVDFGFVGDVDKVNANCLKTLVEAGMTPVLAPLTHDGCGTMLNTNADTIASETARALASLYDVTLVYCFEKPGVLRNPDDDASVIPTITRHDFQQLTADGTISGGMLPKIENALAAVEA
;
A
#
# COMPACT_ATOMS: atom_id res chain seq x y z
N MET A 1 1.67 -2.43 -16.45
CA MET A 1 1.13 -1.91 -15.16
C MET A 1 1.27 -0.41 -15.12
N ASP A 2 0.21 0.30 -14.76
CA ASP A 2 0.22 1.75 -14.58
C ASP A 2 0.31 2.09 -13.10
N ILE A 3 1.08 3.11 -12.73
CA ILE A 3 1.12 3.62 -11.36
C ILE A 3 0.62 5.06 -11.34
N ARG A 4 -0.30 5.34 -10.43
CA ARG A 4 -0.95 6.66 -10.30
C ARG A 4 -0.88 7.17 -8.87
N ILE A 5 -0.76 8.48 -8.73
CA ILE A 5 -0.83 9.18 -7.44
C ILE A 5 -2.12 9.98 -7.44
N TRP A 6 -2.94 9.79 -6.40
CA TRP A 6 -4.24 10.42 -6.28
C TRP A 6 -4.26 11.50 -5.21
N SER A 7 -4.84 12.65 -5.54
CA SER A 7 -4.99 13.81 -4.66
C SER A 7 -6.45 14.13 -4.34
N LYS A 8 -6.66 14.98 -3.33
CA LYS A 8 -7.96 15.46 -2.82
C LYS A 8 -8.87 16.14 -3.86
N GLN A 9 -8.36 16.58 -5.00
CA GLN A 9 -9.15 17.21 -6.04
C GLN A 9 -9.33 16.22 -7.18
N LEU A 10 -10.56 16.06 -7.65
CA LEU A 10 -10.95 15.31 -8.85
C LEU A 10 -10.34 15.99 -10.12
N ALA A 11 -9.03 15.96 -10.26
CA ALA A 11 -8.28 16.41 -11.41
C ALA A 11 -7.50 15.24 -12.01
N PRO A 12 -7.15 15.26 -13.30
CA PRO A 12 -6.63 14.08 -14.00
C PRO A 12 -5.37 13.54 -13.34
N LEU A 13 -5.38 12.22 -13.14
CA LEU A 13 -4.35 11.41 -12.53
C LEU A 13 -3.01 11.59 -13.24
N SER A 14 -1.95 11.97 -12.51
CA SER A 14 -0.59 11.86 -13.01
C SER A 14 -0.17 10.38 -13.09
N SER A 15 0.39 9.96 -14.21
CA SER A 15 0.78 8.57 -14.47
C SER A 15 2.30 8.41 -14.48
N VAL A 16 2.78 7.34 -13.85
CA VAL A 16 4.12 6.80 -14.09
C VAL A 16 3.95 5.69 -15.12
N VAL A 17 4.45 5.90 -16.33
CA VAL A 17 4.29 4.96 -17.45
C VAL A 17 5.63 4.32 -17.77
N GLY A 18 5.68 2.99 -17.67
CA GLY A 18 6.73 2.19 -18.28
C GLY A 18 6.21 1.58 -19.57
N HIS A 19 6.76 1.99 -20.71
CA HIS A 19 6.47 1.36 -22.00
C HIS A 19 7.40 0.18 -22.21
N HIS A 20 6.89 -1.04 -22.09
CA HIS A 20 7.44 -2.20 -22.77
C HIS A 20 6.47 -2.61 -23.87
N ALA A 21 6.90 -2.49 -25.12
CA ALA A 21 6.18 -3.05 -26.26
C ALA A 21 6.25 -4.58 -26.20
N LEU A 22 5.12 -5.22 -25.88
CA LEU A 22 4.97 -6.68 -26.06
C LEU A 22 4.65 -7.00 -27.53
N PRO A 23 5.15 -8.12 -28.07
CA PRO A 23 4.91 -8.50 -29.46
C PRO A 23 3.42 -8.77 -29.71
N HIS A 24 2.93 -8.27 -30.85
CA HIS A 24 1.60 -8.49 -31.38
C HIS A 24 1.34 -10.00 -31.58
N ASN A 25 0.51 -10.56 -30.71
CA ASN A 25 -0.47 -11.61 -31.00
C ASN A 25 -0.92 -12.27 -29.68
N TYR A 26 -1.97 -11.73 -29.06
CA TYR A 26 -3.01 -12.46 -28.33
C TYR A 26 -3.96 -11.42 -27.73
N PHE A 27 -5.11 -11.20 -28.39
CA PHE A 27 -6.21 -10.37 -27.90
C PHE A 27 -6.98 -11.10 -26.77
N TYR A 28 -6.33 -11.39 -25.65
CA TYR A 28 -7.04 -11.49 -24.38
C TYR A 28 -6.78 -10.18 -23.64
N ARG A 29 -7.75 -9.26 -23.74
CA ARG A 29 -7.73 -8.05 -22.91
C ARG A 29 -7.87 -8.50 -21.46
N LEU A 30 -6.79 -8.53 -20.71
CA LEU A 30 -6.81 -8.83 -19.28
C LEU A 30 -7.84 -7.91 -18.60
N MET A 31 -8.62 -8.45 -17.65
CA MET A 31 -9.52 -7.64 -16.84
C MET A 31 -8.70 -6.65 -16.04
N LYS A 32 -9.20 -5.42 -15.88
CA LYS A 32 -8.51 -4.38 -15.10
C LYS A 32 -8.72 -4.62 -13.62
N ILE A 33 -7.66 -4.41 -12.85
CA ILE A 33 -7.71 -4.36 -11.39
C ILE A 33 -6.94 -3.15 -10.89
N THR A 34 -7.51 -2.44 -9.89
CA THR A 34 -6.85 -1.31 -9.26
C THR A 34 -6.47 -1.64 -7.83
N VAL A 35 -5.19 -1.56 -7.50
CA VAL A 35 -4.69 -1.66 -6.14
C VAL A 35 -4.49 -0.26 -5.59
N VAL A 36 -5.23 0.13 -4.56
CA VAL A 36 -5.18 1.46 -3.96
C VAL A 36 -4.52 1.39 -2.60
N LYS A 37 -3.39 2.05 -2.43
CA LYS A 37 -2.71 2.17 -1.14
C LYS A 37 -3.03 3.50 -0.48
N VAL A 38 -3.51 3.46 0.75
CA VAL A 38 -3.89 4.63 1.52
C VAL A 38 -2.91 4.88 2.67
N GLY A 39 -2.36 6.10 2.73
CA GLY A 39 -1.45 6.52 3.80
C GLY A 39 -2.13 6.62 5.17
N GLY A 40 -1.37 6.36 6.24
CA GLY A 40 -1.90 6.39 7.61
C GLY A 40 -2.45 7.74 8.04
N ALA A 41 -1.97 8.84 7.48
CA ALA A 41 -2.49 10.18 7.75
C ALA A 41 -3.93 10.39 7.23
N VAL A 42 -4.19 9.93 6.01
CA VAL A 42 -5.54 9.94 5.41
C VAL A 42 -6.49 9.04 6.21
N VAL A 43 -6.01 7.88 6.66
CA VAL A 43 -6.80 6.93 7.47
C VAL A 43 -7.19 7.52 8.83
N GLU A 44 -6.37 8.41 9.41
CA GLU A 44 -6.64 9.04 10.71
C GLU A 44 -7.58 10.25 10.66
N ASP A 45 -7.73 10.88 9.52
CA ASP A 45 -8.62 12.01 9.31
C ASP A 45 -9.98 11.49 8.77
N PRO A 46 -11.06 11.55 9.56
CA PRO A 46 -12.35 10.98 9.14
C PRO A 46 -12.89 11.60 7.85
N ALA A 47 -12.70 12.91 7.65
CA ALA A 47 -13.20 13.58 6.45
C ALA A 47 -12.40 13.18 5.21
N GLN A 48 -11.06 13.05 5.34
CA GLN A 48 -10.22 12.59 4.25
C GLN A 48 -10.48 11.13 3.90
N LEU A 49 -10.66 10.27 4.91
CA LEU A 49 -10.98 8.87 4.70
C LEU A 49 -12.32 8.73 3.98
N THR A 50 -13.36 9.42 4.43
CA THR A 50 -14.68 9.39 3.78
C THR A 50 -14.58 9.82 2.32
N ALA A 51 -13.96 10.96 2.02
CA ALA A 51 -13.79 11.44 0.65
C ALA A 51 -13.00 10.45 -0.22
N LEU A 52 -11.98 9.81 0.35
CA LEU A 52 -11.21 8.78 -0.35
C LEU A 52 -12.06 7.54 -0.66
N LEU A 53 -12.84 7.04 0.29
CA LEU A 53 -13.68 5.85 0.10
C LEU A 53 -14.81 6.11 -0.90
N GLU A 54 -15.36 7.32 -0.91
CA GLU A 54 -16.29 7.79 -1.96
C GLU A 54 -15.66 7.74 -3.35
N GLY A 55 -14.44 8.26 -3.48
CA GLY A 55 -13.70 8.17 -4.74
C GLY A 55 -13.30 6.74 -5.09
N PHE A 56 -12.93 5.91 -4.11
CA PHE A 56 -12.64 4.49 -4.30
C PHE A 56 -13.87 3.74 -4.84
N LYS A 57 -15.07 4.10 -4.41
CA LYS A 57 -16.33 3.57 -4.95
C LYS A 57 -16.45 3.82 -6.46
N GLN A 58 -15.99 4.98 -6.95
CA GLN A 58 -16.10 5.36 -8.37
C GLN A 58 -15.09 4.64 -9.29
N ILE A 59 -14.14 3.90 -8.74
CA ILE A 59 -13.20 3.12 -9.55
C ILE A 59 -13.97 1.96 -10.21
N ASP A 60 -13.94 1.92 -11.53
CA ASP A 60 -14.55 0.84 -12.31
C ASP A 60 -13.75 -0.46 -12.21
N GLY A 61 -14.46 -1.58 -12.23
CA GLY A 61 -13.86 -2.92 -12.24
C GLY A 61 -13.40 -3.40 -10.87
N ALA A 62 -12.54 -4.39 -10.90
CA ALA A 62 -11.97 -5.02 -9.71
C ALA A 62 -11.03 -4.07 -8.97
N LYS A 63 -11.08 -4.09 -7.65
CA LYS A 63 -10.24 -3.21 -6.82
C LYS A 63 -9.88 -3.83 -5.48
N ILE A 64 -8.70 -3.48 -5.00
CA ILE A 64 -8.15 -3.89 -3.70
C ILE A 64 -7.69 -2.63 -2.98
N LEU A 65 -7.95 -2.53 -1.68
CA LEU A 65 -7.47 -1.44 -0.86
C LEU A 65 -6.40 -1.95 0.11
N VAL A 66 -5.28 -1.22 0.20
CA VAL A 66 -4.21 -1.50 1.17
C VAL A 66 -4.08 -0.27 2.07
N HIS A 67 -4.25 -0.42 3.37
CA HIS A 67 -4.21 0.72 4.29
C HIS A 67 -2.94 0.76 5.15
N GLY A 68 -2.57 1.97 5.57
CA GLY A 68 -1.61 2.19 6.65
C GLY A 68 -2.30 2.24 8.02
N GLY A 69 -1.57 2.69 9.04
CA GLY A 69 -2.12 2.81 10.41
C GLY A 69 -1.07 3.17 11.46
N GLY A 70 0.17 3.44 11.02
CA GLY A 70 1.31 3.62 11.93
C GLY A 70 1.12 4.73 12.98
N ARG A 71 0.53 5.87 12.61
CA ARG A 71 0.23 6.97 13.55
C ARG A 71 -0.75 6.50 14.64
N ARG A 72 -1.80 5.78 14.25
CA ARG A 72 -2.79 5.24 15.19
C ARG A 72 -2.15 4.23 16.14
N ALA A 73 -1.31 3.32 15.63
CA ALA A 73 -0.58 2.37 16.47
C ALA A 73 0.33 3.07 17.48
N THR A 74 1.03 4.16 17.09
CA THR A 74 1.83 4.97 18.02
C THR A 74 0.98 5.54 19.14
N LYS A 75 -0.21 6.10 18.82
CA LYS A 75 -1.12 6.68 19.84
C LYS A 75 -1.64 5.61 20.80
N VAL A 76 -2.03 4.44 20.27
CA VAL A 76 -2.53 3.34 21.12
C VAL A 76 -1.40 2.76 21.97
N ALA A 77 -0.20 2.56 21.42
CA ALA A 77 0.96 2.12 22.19
C ALA A 77 1.26 3.06 23.35
N ALA A 78 1.31 4.38 23.11
CA ALA A 78 1.53 5.38 24.14
C ALA A 78 0.45 5.34 25.24
N ALA A 79 -0.83 5.16 24.88
CA ALA A 79 -1.91 5.02 25.85
C ALA A 79 -1.81 3.74 26.70
N LEU A 80 -1.12 2.71 26.21
CA LEU A 80 -0.82 1.47 26.93
C LEU A 80 0.53 1.50 27.66
N GLY A 81 1.25 2.64 27.63
CA GLY A 81 2.58 2.77 28.23
C GLY A 81 3.70 2.08 27.44
N ILE A 82 3.46 1.73 26.18
CA ILE A 82 4.44 1.06 25.30
C ILE A 82 5.14 2.10 24.43
N GLU A 83 6.47 2.14 24.51
CA GLU A 83 7.29 3.06 23.72
C GLU A 83 7.37 2.61 22.25
N SER A 84 7.12 3.52 21.31
CA SER A 84 7.28 3.29 19.88
C SER A 84 8.68 3.70 19.42
N LYS A 85 9.55 2.74 19.16
CA LYS A 85 10.90 2.98 18.65
C LYS A 85 10.92 2.96 17.12
N MET A 86 11.57 3.98 16.53
CA MET A 86 11.65 4.14 15.07
C MET A 86 13.11 4.28 14.64
N VAL A 87 13.50 3.58 13.58
CA VAL A 87 14.82 3.71 12.94
C VAL A 87 14.63 3.88 11.44
N GLY A 88 15.15 4.97 10.88
CA GLY A 88 15.00 5.28 9.45
C GLY A 88 13.54 5.30 8.96
N GLY A 89 12.61 5.80 9.78
CA GLY A 89 11.18 5.83 9.47
C GLY A 89 10.46 4.47 9.58
N ARG A 90 11.16 3.42 10.03
CA ARG A 90 10.61 2.06 10.22
C ARG A 90 10.48 1.75 11.70
N ARG A 91 9.38 1.11 12.08
CA ARG A 91 9.09 0.74 13.46
C ARG A 91 9.87 -0.50 13.87
N ILE A 92 10.59 -0.44 15.00
CA ILE A 92 11.01 -1.64 15.72
C ILE A 92 9.76 -2.25 16.35
N THR A 93 9.55 -3.53 16.10
CA THR A 93 8.35 -4.24 16.53
C THR A 93 8.75 -5.39 17.44
N ASP A 94 8.86 -5.12 18.74
CA ASP A 94 8.99 -6.16 19.76
C ASP A 94 7.65 -6.88 19.99
N ALA A 95 7.59 -7.83 20.90
CA ALA A 95 6.39 -8.63 21.15
C ALA A 95 5.19 -7.78 21.58
N GLN A 96 5.38 -6.80 22.48
CA GLN A 96 4.30 -5.91 22.92
C GLN A 96 3.82 -5.01 21.76
N MET A 97 4.74 -4.48 20.99
CA MET A 97 4.40 -3.66 19.83
C MET A 97 3.71 -4.50 18.74
N LEU A 98 4.06 -5.78 18.58
CA LEU A 98 3.37 -6.69 17.66
C LEU A 98 1.90 -6.85 18.04
N GLU A 99 1.59 -7.03 19.33
CA GLU A 99 0.21 -7.08 19.82
C GLU A 99 -0.54 -5.80 19.49
N VAL A 100 0.08 -4.63 19.75
CA VAL A 100 -0.53 -3.33 19.44
C VAL A 100 -0.81 -3.19 17.95
N VAL A 101 0.15 -3.47 17.08
CA VAL A 101 -0.08 -3.32 15.63
C VAL A 101 -1.08 -4.32 15.11
N THR A 102 -1.13 -5.54 15.68
CA THR A 102 -2.15 -6.54 15.31
C THR A 102 -3.55 -6.06 15.68
N MET A 103 -3.77 -5.58 16.91
CA MET A 103 -5.04 -5.01 17.34
C MET A 103 -5.44 -3.80 16.48
N VAL A 104 -4.48 -2.89 16.25
CA VAL A 104 -4.77 -1.62 15.58
C VAL A 104 -4.96 -1.81 14.07
N TYR A 105 -4.07 -2.52 13.41
CA TYR A 105 -4.14 -2.67 11.96
C TYR A 105 -5.18 -3.70 11.54
N GLY A 106 -5.15 -4.92 12.11
CA GLY A 106 -6.06 -5.99 11.76
C GLY A 106 -7.49 -5.80 12.29
N GLY A 107 -7.59 -5.17 13.46
CA GLY A 107 -8.88 -4.88 14.11
C GLY A 107 -9.38 -3.48 13.80
N LEU A 108 -8.91 -2.50 14.56
CA LEU A 108 -9.49 -1.15 14.59
C LEU A 108 -9.54 -0.47 13.23
N VAL A 109 -8.41 -0.37 12.54
CA VAL A 109 -8.33 0.37 11.27
C VAL A 109 -9.01 -0.40 10.16
N ASN A 110 -8.64 -1.68 9.99
CA ASN A 110 -9.15 -2.52 8.93
C ASN A 110 -10.69 -2.63 8.97
N LYS A 111 -11.25 -2.97 10.14
CA LYS A 111 -12.70 -3.18 10.28
C LYS A 111 -13.50 -1.88 10.17
N ASN A 112 -12.95 -0.74 10.61
CA ASN A 112 -13.59 0.55 10.38
C ASN A 112 -13.65 0.92 8.88
N ILE A 113 -12.59 0.65 8.12
CA ILE A 113 -12.61 0.85 6.66
C ILE A 113 -13.62 -0.08 6.00
N VAL A 114 -13.64 -1.36 6.37
CA VAL A 114 -14.61 -2.34 5.86
C VAL A 114 -16.04 -1.89 6.14
N ALA A 115 -16.35 -1.47 7.36
CA ALA A 115 -17.69 -1.00 7.73
C ALA A 115 -18.13 0.22 6.91
N GLN A 116 -17.22 1.18 6.67
CA GLN A 116 -17.50 2.33 5.80
C GLN A 116 -17.71 1.92 4.34
N LEU A 117 -16.91 1.00 3.79
CA LEU A 117 -17.11 0.49 2.44
C LEU A 117 -18.43 -0.25 2.30
N GLN A 118 -18.83 -1.05 3.29
CA GLN A 118 -20.16 -1.69 3.32
C GLN A 118 -21.29 -0.65 3.32
N SER A 119 -21.17 0.45 4.06
CA SER A 119 -22.17 1.52 4.04
C SER A 119 -22.29 2.22 2.68
N LEU A 120 -21.24 2.16 1.87
CA LEU A 120 -21.22 2.65 0.48
C LEU A 120 -21.73 1.61 -0.52
N GLY A 121 -22.14 0.41 -0.08
CA GLY A 121 -22.61 -0.68 -0.93
C GLY A 121 -21.50 -1.45 -1.63
N ILE A 122 -20.27 -1.40 -1.11
CA ILE A 122 -19.14 -2.18 -1.59
C ILE A 122 -19.01 -3.42 -0.70
N ASP A 123 -19.07 -4.61 -1.30
CA ASP A 123 -18.89 -5.87 -0.58
C ASP A 123 -17.42 -6.09 -0.22
N ALA A 124 -16.99 -5.46 0.88
CA ALA A 124 -15.61 -5.43 1.32
C ALA A 124 -15.29 -6.52 2.34
N ILE A 125 -14.13 -7.15 2.20
CA ILE A 125 -13.58 -8.13 3.15
C ILE A 125 -12.22 -7.66 3.68
N GLY A 126 -12.09 -7.55 5.00
CA GLY A 126 -10.83 -7.15 5.64
C GLY A 126 -9.96 -8.33 5.95
N LEU A 127 -8.71 -8.28 5.47
CA LEU A 127 -7.71 -9.34 5.57
C LEU A 127 -6.38 -8.82 6.13
N THR A 128 -5.68 -9.71 6.81
CA THR A 128 -4.23 -9.67 7.02
C THR A 128 -3.57 -10.66 6.05
N GLY A 129 -2.26 -10.68 5.97
CA GLY A 129 -1.55 -11.69 5.17
C GLY A 129 -1.74 -13.13 5.65
N ALA A 130 -2.11 -13.32 6.93
CA ALA A 130 -2.36 -14.63 7.52
C ALA A 130 -3.70 -15.24 7.05
N ASP A 131 -4.68 -14.39 6.72
CA ASP A 131 -5.98 -14.87 6.24
C ASP A 131 -5.79 -15.56 4.87
N MET A 132 -6.17 -16.82 4.76
CA MET A 132 -6.01 -17.64 3.55
C MET A 132 -4.57 -17.72 2.99
N ASP A 133 -3.55 -17.46 3.82
CA ASP A 133 -2.14 -17.38 3.40
C ASP A 133 -1.93 -16.39 2.23
N VAL A 134 -2.62 -15.24 2.31
CA VAL A 134 -2.63 -14.24 1.23
C VAL A 134 -1.26 -13.62 1.04
N ILE A 135 -0.53 -13.32 2.13
CA ILE A 135 0.82 -12.74 2.06
C ILE A 135 1.72 -13.39 3.09
N ARG A 136 2.69 -14.15 2.63
CA ARG A 136 3.74 -14.74 3.45
C ARG A 136 5.00 -13.90 3.42
N SER A 137 5.68 -13.83 4.57
CA SER A 137 6.91 -13.08 4.77
C SER A 137 7.89 -13.87 5.63
N HIS A 138 9.17 -13.56 5.54
CA HIS A 138 10.12 -13.96 6.57
C HIS A 138 10.40 -12.79 7.51
N LYS A 139 10.84 -13.10 8.74
CA LYS A 139 11.32 -12.08 9.68
C LYS A 139 12.53 -11.38 9.06
N ARG A 140 12.50 -10.04 9.05
CA ARG A 140 13.59 -9.22 8.52
C ARG A 140 14.91 -9.60 9.21
N PRO A 141 15.96 -9.93 8.45
CA PRO A 141 17.29 -10.16 9.03
C PRO A 141 17.87 -8.89 9.66
N LEU A 142 18.86 -9.08 10.50
CA LEU A 142 19.62 -7.97 11.09
C LEU A 142 20.19 -7.09 9.97
N LYS A 143 19.94 -5.77 10.04
CA LYS A 143 20.42 -4.83 9.05
C LYS A 143 21.15 -3.67 9.74
N ASP A 144 22.39 -3.41 9.35
CA ASP A 144 23.22 -2.33 9.88
C ASP A 144 23.29 -2.35 11.44
N GLY A 145 23.35 -3.55 12.04
CA GLY A 145 23.36 -3.75 13.49
C GLY A 145 22.01 -3.56 14.18
N VAL A 146 20.92 -3.30 13.44
CA VAL A 146 19.58 -3.09 14.00
C VAL A 146 18.73 -4.36 13.83
N ASP A 147 18.22 -4.93 14.94
CA ASP A 147 17.14 -5.90 14.94
C ASP A 147 15.80 -5.16 14.96
N PHE A 148 15.03 -5.29 13.89
CA PHE A 148 13.69 -4.70 13.81
C PHE A 148 12.59 -5.52 14.51
N GLY A 149 12.96 -6.67 15.12
CA GLY A 149 12.02 -7.55 15.81
C GLY A 149 11.08 -8.28 14.85
N PHE A 150 9.78 -8.25 15.13
CA PHE A 150 8.74 -8.92 14.34
C PHE A 150 8.34 -8.10 13.11
N VAL A 151 9.31 -7.67 12.32
CA VAL A 151 9.10 -7.03 11.02
C VAL A 151 9.24 -8.06 9.91
N GLY A 152 8.31 -8.06 8.96
CA GLY A 152 8.29 -8.97 7.82
C GLY A 152 8.79 -8.32 6.52
N ASP A 153 9.57 -9.09 5.77
CA ASP A 153 9.87 -8.84 4.36
C ASP A 153 9.10 -9.87 3.52
N VAL A 154 8.36 -9.40 2.50
CA VAL A 154 7.43 -10.24 1.75
C VAL A 154 8.16 -11.25 0.89
N ASP A 155 7.81 -12.53 1.05
CA ASP A 155 8.30 -13.64 0.21
C ASP A 155 7.35 -13.95 -0.94
N LYS A 156 6.04 -13.92 -0.64
CA LYS A 156 5.02 -14.37 -1.59
C LYS A 156 3.67 -13.72 -1.32
N VAL A 157 3.01 -13.30 -2.39
CA VAL A 157 1.58 -12.97 -2.42
C VAL A 157 0.82 -14.05 -3.17
N ASN A 158 -0.24 -14.57 -2.58
CA ASN A 158 -1.12 -15.56 -3.19
C ASN A 158 -2.14 -14.87 -4.12
N ALA A 159 -1.72 -14.58 -5.35
CA ALA A 159 -2.54 -13.91 -6.35
C ALA A 159 -3.83 -14.69 -6.67
N ASN A 160 -3.79 -16.03 -6.65
CA ASN A 160 -4.98 -16.85 -6.93
C ASN A 160 -6.03 -16.74 -5.81
N CYS A 161 -5.61 -16.58 -4.57
CA CYS A 161 -6.52 -16.31 -3.47
C CYS A 161 -7.23 -14.96 -3.65
N LEU A 162 -6.47 -13.91 -3.93
CA LEU A 162 -7.04 -12.57 -4.22
C LEU A 162 -7.95 -12.59 -5.44
N LYS A 163 -7.56 -13.32 -6.50
CA LYS A 163 -8.39 -13.54 -7.69
C LYS A 163 -9.74 -14.15 -7.32
N THR A 164 -9.75 -15.22 -6.53
CA THR A 164 -10.98 -15.89 -6.10
C THR A 164 -11.93 -14.93 -5.38
N LEU A 165 -11.41 -14.10 -4.47
CA LEU A 165 -12.22 -13.11 -3.74
C LEU A 165 -12.81 -12.06 -4.69
N VAL A 166 -11.97 -11.51 -5.57
CA VAL A 166 -12.36 -10.47 -6.52
C VAL A 166 -13.38 -10.98 -7.53
N GLU A 167 -13.18 -12.20 -8.06
CA GLU A 167 -14.13 -12.83 -9.01
C GLU A 167 -15.45 -13.23 -8.34
N ALA A 168 -15.45 -13.44 -7.02
CA ALA A 168 -16.68 -13.60 -6.23
C ALA A 168 -17.38 -12.26 -5.92
N GLY A 169 -16.89 -11.13 -6.44
CA GLY A 169 -17.47 -9.79 -6.25
C GLY A 169 -17.02 -9.09 -4.98
N MET A 170 -16.12 -9.69 -4.20
CA MET A 170 -15.60 -9.09 -2.95
C MET A 170 -14.46 -8.11 -3.23
N THR A 171 -14.36 -7.08 -2.39
CA THR A 171 -13.28 -6.10 -2.40
C THR A 171 -12.35 -6.34 -1.22
N PRO A 172 -11.15 -6.92 -1.42
CA PRO A 172 -10.18 -7.12 -0.35
C PRO A 172 -9.66 -5.79 0.23
N VAL A 173 -9.58 -5.69 1.55
CA VAL A 173 -8.98 -4.60 2.31
C VAL A 173 -7.81 -5.18 3.10
N LEU A 174 -6.58 -4.94 2.66
CA LEU A 174 -5.38 -5.54 3.23
C LEU A 174 -4.78 -4.66 4.33
N ALA A 175 -4.61 -5.22 5.50
CA ALA A 175 -3.87 -4.62 6.61
C ALA A 175 -2.35 -4.84 6.45
N PRO A 176 -1.48 -3.96 7.00
CA PRO A 176 -0.03 -4.09 6.92
C PRO A 176 0.52 -5.13 7.93
N LEU A 177 -0.03 -6.32 7.87
CA LEU A 177 0.31 -7.49 8.68
C LEU A 177 0.46 -8.70 7.78
N THR A 178 1.55 -9.45 7.96
CA THR A 178 1.83 -10.70 7.27
C THR A 178 2.10 -11.81 8.28
N HIS A 179 2.50 -12.99 7.85
CA HIS A 179 2.90 -14.10 8.72
C HIS A 179 4.06 -14.88 8.12
N ASP A 180 4.75 -15.65 8.97
CA ASP A 180 5.92 -16.43 8.57
C ASP A 180 5.60 -17.86 8.08
N GLY A 181 4.33 -18.27 8.12
CA GLY A 181 3.91 -19.63 7.83
C GLY A 181 4.20 -20.64 8.96
N CYS A 182 4.78 -20.17 10.07
CA CYS A 182 5.12 -20.98 11.25
C CYS A 182 4.31 -20.58 12.50
N GLY A 183 3.28 -19.73 12.31
CA GLY A 183 2.39 -19.29 13.39
C GLY A 183 2.70 -17.91 13.95
N THR A 184 3.69 -17.17 13.41
CA THR A 184 4.06 -15.85 13.89
C THR A 184 3.54 -14.76 12.95
N MET A 185 2.85 -13.75 13.50
CA MET A 185 2.48 -12.54 12.77
C MET A 185 3.69 -11.61 12.63
N LEU A 186 3.73 -10.86 11.53
CA LEU A 186 4.78 -9.90 11.23
C LEU A 186 4.18 -8.56 10.81
N ASN A 187 4.77 -7.47 11.33
CA ASN A 187 4.46 -6.11 10.92
C ASN A 187 5.19 -5.81 9.60
N THR A 188 4.45 -5.47 8.55
CA THR A 188 5.02 -5.23 7.22
C THR A 188 4.65 -3.84 6.72
N ASN A 189 5.53 -3.22 5.92
CA ASN A 189 5.27 -1.90 5.36
C ASN A 189 4.11 -1.95 4.35
N ALA A 190 3.12 -1.06 4.49
CA ALA A 190 1.94 -1.03 3.63
C ALA A 190 2.26 -0.67 2.16
N ASP A 191 3.31 0.13 1.90
CA ASP A 191 3.75 0.44 0.54
C ASP A 191 4.32 -0.84 -0.12
N THR A 192 5.09 -1.64 0.64
CA THR A 192 5.59 -2.95 0.19
C THR A 192 4.44 -3.93 -0.08
N ILE A 193 3.46 -4.03 0.82
CA ILE A 193 2.28 -4.89 0.58
C ILE A 193 1.56 -4.49 -0.70
N ALA A 194 1.35 -3.20 -0.93
CA ALA A 194 0.65 -2.72 -2.13
C ALA A 194 1.44 -3.04 -3.42
N SER A 195 2.75 -2.79 -3.43
CA SER A 195 3.59 -3.08 -4.59
C SER A 195 3.70 -4.58 -4.87
N GLU A 196 3.91 -5.42 -3.85
CA GLU A 196 4.00 -6.87 -4.02
C GLU A 196 2.65 -7.48 -4.43
N THR A 197 1.53 -6.94 -3.91
CA THR A 197 0.17 -7.33 -4.36
C THR A 197 -0.03 -6.99 -5.83
N ALA A 198 0.33 -5.78 -6.25
CA ALA A 198 0.21 -5.36 -7.64
C ALA A 198 1.09 -6.22 -8.58
N ARG A 199 2.33 -6.50 -8.19
CA ARG A 199 3.25 -7.38 -8.94
C ARG A 199 2.69 -8.79 -9.11
N ALA A 200 2.21 -9.39 -8.03
CA ALA A 200 1.66 -10.74 -8.07
C ALA A 200 0.43 -10.85 -8.98
N LEU A 201 -0.40 -9.79 -9.02
CA LEU A 201 -1.60 -9.74 -9.85
C LEU A 201 -1.31 -9.42 -11.32
N ALA A 202 -0.15 -8.87 -11.66
CA ALA A 202 0.18 -8.43 -13.02
C ALA A 202 0.22 -9.58 -14.05
N SER A 203 0.43 -10.82 -13.60
CA SER A 203 0.34 -12.01 -14.46
C SER A 203 -1.11 -12.42 -14.80
N LEU A 204 -2.11 -11.90 -14.07
CA LEU A 204 -3.52 -12.27 -14.18
C LEU A 204 -4.40 -11.12 -14.65
N TYR A 205 -4.00 -9.87 -14.44
CA TYR A 205 -4.77 -8.66 -14.67
C TYR A 205 -3.95 -7.55 -15.33
N ASP A 206 -4.65 -6.60 -15.98
CA ASP A 206 -4.09 -5.28 -16.28
C ASP A 206 -4.17 -4.43 -15.00
N VAL A 207 -3.03 -4.29 -14.31
CA VAL A 207 -2.97 -3.72 -12.96
C VAL A 207 -2.66 -2.23 -13.00
N THR A 208 -3.45 -1.45 -12.28
CA THR A 208 -3.12 -0.07 -11.90
C THR A 208 -2.84 -0.01 -10.40
N LEU A 209 -1.66 0.46 -10.00
CA LEU A 209 -1.32 0.74 -8.60
C LEU A 209 -1.46 2.23 -8.32
N VAL A 210 -2.26 2.57 -7.31
CA VAL A 210 -2.54 3.96 -6.91
C VAL A 210 -2.04 4.20 -5.49
N TYR A 211 -1.20 5.21 -5.30
CA TYR A 211 -0.79 5.68 -3.98
C TYR A 211 -1.57 6.95 -3.61
N CYS A 212 -2.30 6.90 -2.48
CA CYS A 212 -3.03 8.03 -1.91
C CYS A 212 -2.32 8.52 -0.65
N PHE A 213 -1.96 9.80 -0.63
CA PHE A 213 -1.34 10.48 0.50
C PHE A 213 -1.76 11.96 0.57
N GLU A 214 -1.29 12.70 1.58
CA GLU A 214 -1.76 14.06 1.91
C GLU A 214 -1.46 15.11 0.81
N LYS A 215 -0.46 14.89 -0.02
CA LYS A 215 -0.07 15.82 -1.10
C LYS A 215 -0.73 15.44 -2.43
N PRO A 216 -0.93 16.40 -3.34
CA PRO A 216 -1.59 16.15 -4.64
C PRO A 216 -0.80 15.25 -5.59
N GLY A 217 0.47 15.02 -5.31
CA GLY A 217 1.35 14.19 -6.12
C GLY A 217 2.78 14.25 -5.62
N VAL A 218 3.71 13.79 -6.44
CA VAL A 218 5.13 14.10 -6.26
C VAL A 218 5.35 15.54 -6.69
N LEU A 219 5.78 16.39 -5.79
CA LEU A 219 5.95 17.80 -6.02
C LEU A 219 7.41 18.13 -6.36
N ARG A 220 7.63 19.03 -7.31
CA ARG A 220 8.96 19.58 -7.57
C ARG A 220 9.38 20.55 -6.45
N ASN A 221 8.42 21.28 -5.89
CA ASN A 221 8.58 22.13 -4.71
C ASN A 221 7.57 21.69 -3.64
N PRO A 222 8.01 21.18 -2.47
CA PRO A 222 7.11 20.73 -1.41
C PRO A 222 6.11 21.74 -0.88
N ASP A 223 6.40 23.03 -1.06
CA ASP A 223 5.56 24.17 -0.59
C ASP A 223 4.58 24.67 -1.67
N ASP A 224 4.64 24.11 -2.89
CA ASP A 224 3.77 24.48 -4.02
C ASP A 224 2.99 23.27 -4.53
N ASP A 225 1.74 23.16 -4.14
CA ASP A 225 0.84 22.07 -4.56
C ASP A 225 0.55 22.06 -6.08
N ALA A 226 0.85 23.14 -6.81
CA ALA A 226 0.73 23.21 -8.27
C ALA A 226 1.96 22.60 -8.98
N SER A 227 3.05 22.35 -8.26
CA SER A 227 4.32 21.86 -8.81
C SER A 227 4.35 20.32 -9.02
N VAL A 228 3.21 19.67 -9.21
CA VAL A 228 3.11 18.21 -9.41
C VAL A 228 3.92 17.77 -10.62
N ILE A 229 4.76 16.77 -10.44
CA ILE A 229 5.48 16.10 -11.52
C ILE A 229 4.53 15.03 -12.12
N PRO A 230 4.04 15.22 -13.34
CA PRO A 230 2.97 14.36 -13.88
C PRO A 230 3.43 12.95 -14.21
N THR A 231 4.70 12.77 -14.54
CA THR A 231 5.29 11.48 -14.91
C THR A 231 6.72 11.42 -14.40
N ILE A 232 7.09 10.27 -13.83
CA ILE A 232 8.45 10.00 -13.34
C ILE A 232 8.88 8.63 -13.89
N THR A 233 9.92 8.64 -14.73
CA THR A 233 10.60 7.43 -15.18
C THR A 233 11.71 7.04 -14.21
N ARG A 234 12.32 5.87 -14.39
CA ARG A 234 13.52 5.47 -13.61
C ARG A 234 14.65 6.50 -13.76
N HIS A 235 14.86 7.02 -14.96
CA HIS A 235 15.86 8.04 -15.23
C HIS A 235 15.55 9.35 -14.49
N ASP A 236 14.31 9.83 -14.58
CA ASP A 236 13.87 11.03 -13.87
C ASP A 236 14.04 10.87 -12.35
N PHE A 237 13.70 9.69 -11.81
CA PHE A 237 13.86 9.41 -10.39
C PHE A 237 15.32 9.53 -9.93
N GLN A 238 16.28 9.01 -10.73
CA GLN A 238 17.69 9.15 -10.43
C GLN A 238 18.14 10.62 -10.41
N GLN A 239 17.72 11.41 -11.38
CA GLN A 239 18.02 12.85 -11.45
C GLN A 239 17.39 13.63 -10.30
N LEU A 240 16.09 13.44 -10.05
CA LEU A 240 15.34 14.12 -8.99
C LEU A 240 15.81 13.72 -7.57
N THR A 241 16.42 12.56 -7.44
CA THR A 241 17.08 12.13 -6.20
C THR A 241 18.46 12.79 -6.05
N ALA A 242 19.23 12.86 -7.12
CA ALA A 242 20.56 13.45 -7.12
C ALA A 242 20.53 14.97 -6.85
N ASP A 243 19.52 15.68 -7.36
CA ASP A 243 19.33 17.13 -7.14
C ASP A 243 18.57 17.44 -5.82
N GLY A 244 18.15 16.42 -5.07
CA GLY A 244 17.46 16.57 -3.79
C GLY A 244 15.96 16.91 -3.87
N THR A 245 15.39 17.01 -5.06
CA THR A 245 13.95 17.25 -5.26
C THR A 245 13.12 16.14 -4.63
N ILE A 246 13.52 14.88 -4.84
CA ILE A 246 12.90 13.73 -4.18
C ILE A 246 13.80 13.29 -3.02
N SER A 247 13.26 13.36 -1.80
CA SER A 247 14.00 13.05 -0.58
C SER A 247 13.12 12.38 0.49
N GLY A 248 13.74 11.91 1.57
CA GLY A 248 13.05 11.41 2.76
C GLY A 248 12.06 10.27 2.47
N GLY A 249 10.87 10.36 3.04
CA GLY A 249 9.82 9.32 2.92
C GLY A 249 9.24 9.14 1.53
N MET A 250 9.55 10.03 0.56
CA MET A 250 9.10 9.89 -0.83
C MET A 250 9.97 8.90 -1.62
N LEU A 251 11.27 8.83 -1.30
CA LEU A 251 12.21 7.90 -1.96
C LEU A 251 11.70 6.45 -1.99
N PRO A 252 11.41 5.80 -0.84
CA PRO A 252 10.96 4.41 -0.84
C PRO A 252 9.61 4.21 -1.53
N LYS A 253 8.75 5.23 -1.58
CA LYS A 253 7.45 5.15 -2.27
C LYS A 253 7.62 5.07 -3.78
N ILE A 254 8.44 5.96 -4.35
CA ILE A 254 8.68 5.99 -5.79
C ILE A 254 9.54 4.79 -6.20
N GLU A 255 10.52 4.40 -5.39
CA GLU A 255 11.32 3.21 -5.65
C GLU A 255 10.47 1.94 -5.72
N ASN A 256 9.58 1.71 -4.73
CA ASN A 256 8.64 0.59 -4.74
C ASN A 256 7.70 0.66 -5.95
N ALA A 257 7.25 1.86 -6.32
CA ALA A 257 6.41 2.08 -7.47
C ALA A 257 7.13 1.68 -8.78
N LEU A 258 8.34 2.18 -8.99
CA LEU A 258 9.14 1.86 -10.18
C LEU A 258 9.49 0.38 -10.24
N ALA A 259 9.91 -0.23 -9.12
CA ALA A 259 10.19 -1.66 -9.06
C ALA A 259 8.96 -2.52 -9.39
N ALA A 260 7.76 -2.07 -9.03
CA ALA A 260 6.52 -2.75 -9.39
C ALA A 260 6.19 -2.67 -10.89
N VAL A 261 6.59 -1.59 -11.59
CA VAL A 261 6.38 -1.43 -13.04
C VAL A 261 7.35 -2.29 -13.86
N GLU A 262 8.57 -2.47 -13.36
CA GLU A 262 9.67 -3.16 -14.05
C GLU A 262 9.59 -4.70 -13.94
N ALA A 263 8.75 -5.21 -13.06
CA ALA A 263 8.55 -6.64 -12.81
C ALA A 263 7.41 -7.22 -13.64
#